data_1b4692e19b9ea02693473c466fc893bf
#
_entry.id   1b4692e19b9ea02693473c466fc893bf
#
_cell.length_a   1.000
_cell.length_b   1.000
_cell.length_c   1.000
_cell.angle_alpha   90.00
_cell.angle_beta   90.00
_cell.angle_gamma   90.00
#
_symmetry.space_group_name_H-M   'P 1'
#
loop_
_entity.id
_entity.type
_entity.pdbx_description
1 polymer ?
#
loop_
_entity_poly.entity_id
_entity_poly.type
_entity_poly.pdbx_seq_one_letter_code
_entity_poly.pdbx_strand_id
1 'polypeptide(L)'
;MDDIKVVEPGDLPPADVIDPVIEPDGTAAVSEADLADVVIPTDVPAHEEPTVASVPMTGASFDRPRESAAASEDVASIRRPPQSIESEQAVLGGLLLDNNAFDQVADVIGPDDFYRRDHRLIFEKIQAMCIEGQPADVVTVYGALQAEGKAQEVGGLQYLNSLATGTPSAANIRRYSEIVRDRSILRQLVTAGDTISTTALAPQTENISQLLDQAQQ
;
A
#
# COMPACT_ATOMS: atom_id res chain seq x y z
N MET A 1 -8.54 14.15 -64.74
CA MET A 1 -9.60 13.17 -65.06
C MET A 1 -8.97 11.82 -64.76
N ASP A 2 -8.99 11.45 -63.53
CA ASP A 2 -8.41 10.19 -63.03
C ASP A 2 -9.56 9.31 -62.56
N ASP A 3 -9.65 8.12 -63.21
CA ASP A 3 -10.70 7.16 -63.02
C ASP A 3 -10.70 6.54 -61.62
N ILE A 4 -11.74 6.80 -60.87
CA ILE A 4 -12.02 6.11 -59.61
C ILE A 4 -12.55 4.71 -59.93
N LYS A 5 -11.74 3.69 -59.73
CA LYS A 5 -12.10 2.29 -59.86
C LYS A 5 -12.96 1.87 -58.65
N VAL A 6 -14.26 1.73 -58.93
CA VAL A 6 -15.22 1.17 -57.98
C VAL A 6 -14.93 -0.32 -57.85
N VAL A 7 -14.59 -0.79 -56.65
CA VAL A 7 -14.47 -2.23 -56.32
C VAL A 7 -15.85 -2.74 -55.93
N GLU A 8 -16.36 -3.71 -56.68
CA GLU A 8 -17.66 -4.37 -56.42
C GLU A 8 -17.56 -5.31 -55.18
N PRO A 9 -18.66 -5.44 -54.38
CA PRO A 9 -18.67 -6.30 -53.19
C PRO A 9 -19.00 -7.74 -53.59
N GLY A 10 -17.98 -8.57 -53.85
CA GLY A 10 -18.23 -9.94 -54.28
C GLY A 10 -17.09 -10.93 -54.23
N ASP A 11 -15.97 -10.66 -53.58
CA ASP A 11 -14.87 -11.65 -53.57
C ASP A 11 -14.20 -11.72 -52.19
N LEU A 12 -14.91 -12.30 -51.19
CA LEU A 12 -14.34 -12.74 -49.94
C LEU A 12 -14.29 -14.27 -49.95
N PRO A 13 -13.12 -14.88 -49.70
CA PRO A 13 -13.03 -16.32 -49.58
C PRO A 13 -13.73 -16.81 -48.29
N PRO A 14 -14.27 -18.04 -48.28
CA PRO A 14 -14.98 -18.57 -47.11
C PRO A 14 -14.02 -18.75 -45.95
N ALA A 15 -14.45 -18.27 -44.78
CA ALA A 15 -13.76 -18.46 -43.50
C ALA A 15 -13.81 -19.96 -43.18
N ASP A 16 -12.64 -20.60 -43.14
CA ASP A 16 -12.46 -21.92 -42.55
C ASP A 16 -12.74 -21.81 -41.06
N VAL A 17 -13.86 -22.34 -40.63
CA VAL A 17 -14.27 -22.55 -39.26
C VAL A 17 -13.38 -23.64 -38.68
N ILE A 18 -12.41 -23.26 -37.88
CA ILE A 18 -11.67 -24.19 -37.01
C ILE A 18 -12.37 -24.16 -35.65
N ASP A 19 -13.24 -25.13 -35.39
CA ASP A 19 -13.76 -25.43 -34.07
C ASP A 19 -12.63 -25.95 -33.20
N PRO A 20 -12.32 -25.33 -32.05
CA PRO A 20 -11.50 -26.00 -31.05
C PRO A 20 -12.39 -26.99 -30.28
N VAL A 21 -12.18 -28.28 -30.54
CA VAL A 21 -12.69 -29.37 -29.71
C VAL A 21 -12.03 -29.24 -28.34
N ILE A 22 -12.79 -28.77 -27.36
CA ILE A 22 -12.43 -28.85 -25.94
C ILE A 22 -12.91 -30.20 -25.45
N GLU A 23 -11.99 -31.14 -25.28
CA GLU A 23 -12.25 -32.37 -24.55
C GLU A 23 -12.24 -32.09 -23.04
N PRO A 24 -13.30 -32.43 -22.29
CA PRO A 24 -13.29 -32.39 -20.84
C PRO A 24 -12.90 -33.77 -20.31
N ASP A 25 -11.62 -34.02 -20.04
CA ASP A 25 -11.22 -35.11 -19.15
C ASP A 25 -9.82 -34.88 -18.61
N GLY A 26 -9.73 -34.75 -17.29
CA GLY A 26 -8.49 -34.55 -16.56
C GLY A 26 -8.72 -34.33 -15.07
N THR A 27 -9.73 -35.01 -14.50
CA THR A 27 -9.82 -35.20 -13.04
C THR A 27 -8.73 -36.17 -12.61
N ALA A 28 -7.55 -35.64 -12.27
CA ALA A 28 -6.55 -36.41 -11.56
C ALA A 28 -7.03 -36.57 -10.11
N ALA A 29 -7.67 -37.73 -9.83
CA ALA A 29 -7.91 -38.19 -8.48
C ALA A 29 -6.56 -38.45 -7.82
N VAL A 30 -6.17 -37.64 -6.87
CA VAL A 30 -5.06 -37.95 -5.96
C VAL A 30 -5.53 -39.07 -5.03
N SER A 31 -4.91 -40.24 -5.23
CA SER A 31 -5.14 -41.46 -4.45
C SER A 31 -4.73 -41.21 -3.00
N GLU A 32 -5.60 -41.65 -2.05
CA GLU A 32 -5.37 -41.62 -0.59
C GLU A 32 -4.19 -42.50 -0.10
N ALA A 33 -3.33 -42.99 -0.98
CA ALA A 33 -2.24 -43.87 -0.63
C ALA A 33 -0.88 -43.21 -0.37
N ASP A 34 -0.74 -41.87 -0.59
CA ASP A 34 0.55 -41.15 -0.45
C ASP A 34 0.71 -40.39 0.88
N LEU A 35 -0.14 -40.62 1.87
CA LEU A 35 -0.05 -39.96 3.19
C LEU A 35 0.60 -40.83 4.29
N ALA A 36 1.24 -41.91 3.95
CA ALA A 36 1.88 -42.79 4.92
C ALA A 36 3.38 -42.84 4.74
N ASP A 37 4.09 -41.76 5.05
CA ASP A 37 5.50 -41.77 5.51
C ASP A 37 6.05 -40.37 5.85
N VAL A 38 5.38 -39.64 6.75
CA VAL A 38 6.03 -38.51 7.44
C VAL A 38 6.45 -38.98 8.82
N VAL A 39 7.67 -39.48 8.89
CA VAL A 39 8.35 -39.79 10.16
C VAL A 39 8.74 -38.46 10.81
N ILE A 40 7.99 -38.07 11.84
CA ILE A 40 8.36 -36.98 12.74
C ILE A 40 9.39 -37.53 13.73
N PRO A 41 10.64 -37.05 13.78
CA PRO A 41 11.57 -37.43 14.83
C PRO A 41 11.15 -36.79 16.16
N THR A 42 10.59 -37.61 17.07
CA THR A 42 10.40 -37.29 18.47
C THR A 42 11.72 -37.52 19.21
N ASP A 43 12.62 -36.54 19.16
CA ASP A 43 13.76 -36.49 20.08
C ASP A 43 13.69 -35.15 20.82
N VAL A 44 12.95 -35.15 21.93
CA VAL A 44 12.93 -34.05 22.89
C VAL A 44 13.83 -34.49 24.03
N PRO A 45 15.02 -33.88 24.26
CA PRO A 45 15.84 -34.18 25.43
C PRO A 45 15.09 -33.73 26.68
N ALA A 46 15.04 -34.67 27.63
CA ALA A 46 14.45 -34.45 28.95
C ALA A 46 15.12 -33.26 29.64
N HIS A 47 14.29 -32.32 30.09
CA HIS A 47 14.74 -31.20 30.93
C HIS A 47 15.14 -31.76 32.31
N GLU A 48 16.43 -31.75 32.62
CA GLU A 48 16.92 -31.92 33.97
C GLU A 48 16.53 -30.68 34.80
N GLU A 49 15.80 -30.90 35.88
CA GLU A 49 15.48 -29.87 36.86
C GLU A 49 16.75 -29.47 37.62
N PRO A 50 17.11 -28.17 37.69
CA PRO A 50 18.23 -27.76 38.53
C PRO A 50 17.84 -27.82 40.02
N THR A 51 18.53 -28.68 40.76
CA THR A 51 18.50 -28.78 42.21
C THR A 51 18.82 -27.45 42.84
N VAL A 52 17.88 -26.89 43.62
CA VAL A 52 18.05 -25.65 44.39
C VAL A 52 19.05 -25.86 45.53
N ALA A 53 20.29 -25.44 45.36
CA ALA A 53 21.23 -25.29 46.44
C ALA A 53 20.98 -23.98 47.19
N SER A 54 20.68 -24.11 48.49
CA SER A 54 20.48 -23.02 49.45
C SER A 54 21.75 -22.16 49.58
N VAL A 55 21.68 -20.88 49.20
CA VAL A 55 22.76 -19.90 49.43
C VAL A 55 22.37 -18.97 50.58
N PRO A 56 23.26 -18.72 51.55
CA PRO A 56 22.94 -17.91 52.74
C PRO A 56 22.79 -16.42 52.39
N MET A 57 21.75 -15.82 52.94
CA MET A 57 21.47 -14.39 52.90
C MET A 57 22.58 -13.59 53.60
N THR A 58 23.44 -12.94 52.84
CA THR A 58 24.30 -11.87 53.36
C THR A 58 23.82 -10.56 52.74
N GLY A 59 23.37 -9.63 53.57
CA GLY A 59 22.85 -8.35 53.18
C GLY A 59 23.92 -7.51 52.46
N ALA A 60 23.73 -7.30 51.18
CA ALA A 60 24.42 -6.28 50.41
C ALA A 60 23.37 -5.31 49.87
N SER A 61 23.50 -4.05 50.27
CA SER A 61 22.74 -2.92 49.74
C SER A 61 22.95 -2.84 48.23
N PHE A 62 21.96 -3.24 47.45
CA PHE A 62 21.98 -2.98 46.03
C PHE A 62 21.67 -1.51 45.80
N ASP A 63 22.74 -0.75 45.67
CA ASP A 63 22.72 0.56 45.03
C ASP A 63 22.40 0.31 43.58
N ARG A 64 21.12 0.55 43.20
CA ARG A 64 20.66 0.47 41.79
C ARG A 64 21.25 1.68 41.07
N PRO A 65 22.09 1.50 40.03
CA PRO A 65 22.37 2.60 39.13
C PRO A 65 21.06 3.07 38.53
N ARG A 66 20.76 4.35 38.68
CA ARG A 66 19.71 5.05 37.98
C ARG A 66 20.10 5.17 36.48
N GLU A 67 20.01 4.07 35.77
CA GLU A 67 20.30 3.97 34.34
C GLU A 67 18.96 3.88 33.58
N SER A 68 18.10 4.88 33.67
CA SER A 68 16.87 4.89 32.90
C SER A 68 16.42 6.29 32.43
N ALA A 69 17.27 7.30 32.52
CA ALA A 69 16.96 8.62 32.00
C ALA A 69 17.49 8.86 30.55
N ALA A 70 18.50 8.09 30.14
CA ALA A 70 19.12 8.27 28.81
C ALA A 70 18.44 7.46 27.67
N ALA A 71 17.64 6.42 28.00
CA ALA A 71 16.99 5.60 27.00
C ALA A 71 15.68 6.17 26.46
N SER A 72 15.14 7.21 27.07
CA SER A 72 13.86 7.81 26.65
C SER A 72 14.00 8.95 25.62
N GLU A 73 15.19 9.55 25.48
CA GLU A 73 15.40 10.64 24.50
C GLU A 73 15.65 10.12 23.09
N ASP A 74 16.24 8.93 22.93
CA ASP A 74 16.51 8.34 21.60
C ASP A 74 15.25 7.75 20.94
N VAL A 75 14.24 7.35 21.69
CA VAL A 75 12.99 6.78 21.16
C VAL A 75 12.05 7.85 20.60
N ALA A 76 12.16 9.09 21.06
CA ALA A 76 11.36 10.21 20.56
C ALA A 76 11.83 10.70 19.17
N SER A 77 13.11 10.49 18.82
CA SER A 77 13.71 10.98 17.57
C SER A 77 13.41 10.10 16.33
N ILE A 78 12.82 8.90 16.50
CA ILE A 78 12.57 7.96 15.38
C ILE A 78 11.05 7.69 15.21
N ARG A 79 10.19 8.61 15.57
CA ARG A 79 8.75 8.47 15.24
C ARG A 79 8.51 8.82 13.79
N ARG A 80 8.68 7.83 12.89
CA ARG A 80 8.27 7.99 11.51
C ARG A 80 6.75 8.14 11.45
N PRO A 81 6.24 9.09 10.65
CA PRO A 81 4.80 9.22 10.44
C PRO A 81 4.20 7.89 9.96
N PRO A 82 2.98 7.53 10.40
CA PRO A 82 2.30 6.33 9.91
C PRO A 82 2.17 6.33 8.39
N GLN A 83 2.74 5.30 7.73
CA GLN A 83 2.78 5.18 6.27
C GLN A 83 2.82 3.70 5.87
N SER A 84 2.45 3.41 4.64
CA SER A 84 2.68 2.13 3.96
C SER A 84 2.94 2.41 2.48
N ILE A 85 4.22 2.61 2.15
CA ILE A 85 4.64 2.93 0.78
C ILE A 85 4.28 1.79 -0.17
N GLU A 86 4.39 0.54 0.28
CA GLU A 86 4.05 -0.65 -0.49
C GLU A 86 2.56 -0.66 -0.88
N SER A 87 1.67 -0.27 0.05
CA SER A 87 0.23 -0.17 -0.25
C SER A 87 -0.07 0.98 -1.21
N GLU A 88 0.59 2.13 -1.05
CA GLU A 88 0.46 3.25 -1.99
C GLU A 88 0.90 2.84 -3.41
N GLN A 89 2.05 2.16 -3.53
CA GLN A 89 2.55 1.66 -4.80
C GLN A 89 1.61 0.62 -5.42
N ALA A 90 1.07 -0.29 -4.60
CA ALA A 90 0.12 -1.30 -5.07
C ALA A 90 -1.19 -0.69 -5.58
N VAL A 91 -1.70 0.37 -4.95
CA VAL A 91 -2.88 1.11 -5.44
C VAL A 91 -2.59 1.77 -6.77
N LEU A 92 -1.49 2.54 -6.86
CA LEU A 92 -1.13 3.25 -8.09
C LEU A 92 -0.85 2.29 -9.24
N GLY A 93 -0.06 1.25 -8.98
CA GLY A 93 0.24 0.23 -9.98
C GLY A 93 -1.00 -0.53 -10.45
N GLY A 94 -1.93 -0.86 -9.53
CA GLY A 94 -3.20 -1.48 -9.84
C GLY A 94 -4.09 -0.62 -10.74
N LEU A 95 -4.16 0.69 -10.48
CA LEU A 95 -4.90 1.65 -11.31
C LEU A 95 -4.29 1.83 -12.70
N LEU A 96 -2.94 1.82 -12.81
CA LEU A 96 -2.25 1.91 -14.10
C LEU A 96 -2.42 0.64 -14.95
N LEU A 97 -2.72 -0.52 -14.33
CA LEU A 97 -2.98 -1.78 -15.02
C LEU A 97 -4.46 -1.96 -15.39
N ASP A 98 -5.38 -1.51 -14.52
CA ASP A 98 -6.81 -1.67 -14.69
C ASP A 98 -7.56 -0.44 -14.17
N ASN A 99 -8.01 0.42 -15.09
CA ASN A 99 -8.74 1.64 -14.74
C ASN A 99 -10.15 1.34 -14.17
N ASN A 100 -10.75 0.18 -14.45
CA ASN A 100 -12.05 -0.18 -13.87
C ASN A 100 -11.97 -0.37 -12.35
N ALA A 101 -10.77 -0.65 -11.84
CA ALA A 101 -10.53 -0.73 -10.41
C ALA A 101 -10.68 0.63 -9.70
N PHE A 102 -10.71 1.75 -10.45
CA PHE A 102 -10.88 3.09 -9.87
C PHE A 102 -12.19 3.22 -9.09
N ASP A 103 -13.28 2.63 -9.55
CA ASP A 103 -14.57 2.66 -8.84
C ASP A 103 -14.51 2.04 -7.44
N GLN A 104 -13.58 1.08 -7.21
CA GLN A 104 -13.38 0.44 -5.91
C GLN A 104 -12.53 1.28 -4.95
N VAL A 105 -11.85 2.29 -5.46
CA VAL A 105 -10.87 3.13 -4.74
C VAL A 105 -11.43 4.52 -4.46
N ALA A 106 -12.22 5.06 -5.39
CA ALA A 106 -12.68 6.45 -5.38
C ALA A 106 -13.52 6.83 -4.16
N ASP A 107 -14.22 5.87 -3.56
CA ASP A 107 -15.02 6.05 -2.34
C ASP A 107 -14.22 5.88 -1.05
N VAL A 108 -12.98 5.36 -1.14
CA VAL A 108 -12.14 5.03 0.02
C VAL A 108 -11.08 6.08 0.28
N ILE A 109 -10.34 6.49 -0.76
CA ILE A 109 -9.18 7.39 -0.64
C ILE A 109 -9.21 8.53 -1.65
N GLY A 110 -8.60 9.65 -1.25
CA GLY A 110 -8.30 10.79 -2.12
C GLY A 110 -6.79 11.05 -2.24
N PRO A 111 -6.41 12.04 -3.05
CA PRO A 111 -4.99 12.41 -3.23
C PRO A 111 -4.27 12.71 -1.91
N ASP A 112 -4.95 13.36 -0.96
CA ASP A 112 -4.38 13.78 0.33
C ASP A 112 -4.09 12.61 1.28
N ASP A 113 -4.61 11.42 1.00
CA ASP A 113 -4.37 10.23 1.80
C ASP A 113 -2.99 9.62 1.55
N PHE A 114 -2.33 9.97 0.45
CA PHE A 114 -0.98 9.50 0.14
C PHE A 114 0.07 10.23 0.97
N TYR A 115 1.02 9.49 1.51
CA TYR A 115 2.14 10.05 2.27
C TYR A 115 3.15 10.73 1.35
N ARG A 116 3.52 10.06 0.25
CA ARG A 116 4.49 10.58 -0.72
C ARG A 116 3.84 11.59 -1.65
N ARG A 117 4.53 12.72 -1.86
CA ARG A 117 4.05 13.78 -2.76
C ARG A 117 3.96 13.33 -4.21
N ASP A 118 4.93 12.54 -4.68
CA ASP A 118 4.92 11.99 -6.03
C ASP A 118 3.74 11.03 -6.25
N HIS A 119 3.42 10.17 -5.27
CA HIS A 119 2.24 9.30 -5.31
C HIS A 119 0.93 10.10 -5.36
N ARG A 120 0.85 11.18 -4.60
CA ARG A 120 -0.30 12.09 -4.62
C ARG A 120 -0.52 12.68 -6.03
N LEU A 121 0.54 13.18 -6.66
CA LEU A 121 0.47 13.75 -8.01
C LEU A 121 0.08 12.71 -9.07
N ILE A 122 0.59 11.48 -8.95
CA ILE A 122 0.23 10.38 -9.86
C ILE A 122 -1.25 10.04 -9.68
N PHE A 123 -1.72 9.87 -8.43
CA PHE A 123 -3.12 9.53 -8.15
C PHE A 123 -4.07 10.62 -8.62
N GLU A 124 -3.77 11.89 -8.35
CA GLU A 124 -4.54 13.05 -8.82
C GLU A 124 -4.70 13.03 -10.35
N LYS A 125 -3.64 12.70 -11.07
CA LYS A 125 -3.69 12.60 -12.53
C LYS A 125 -4.52 11.42 -13.01
N ILE A 126 -4.34 10.23 -12.41
CA ILE A 126 -5.15 9.04 -12.73
C ILE A 126 -6.63 9.34 -12.46
N GLN A 127 -6.95 9.92 -11.31
CA GLN A 127 -8.32 10.29 -10.93
C GLN A 127 -8.94 11.24 -11.96
N ALA A 128 -8.24 12.30 -12.35
CA ALA A 128 -8.74 13.25 -13.35
C ALA A 128 -9.05 12.55 -14.69
N MET A 129 -8.14 11.71 -15.17
CA MET A 129 -8.31 10.97 -16.43
C MET A 129 -9.46 9.97 -16.36
N CYS A 130 -9.60 9.23 -15.25
CA CYS A 130 -10.71 8.29 -15.06
C CYS A 130 -12.07 9.00 -15.02
N ILE A 131 -12.17 10.16 -14.36
CA ILE A 131 -13.39 10.98 -14.31
C ILE A 131 -13.77 11.49 -15.72
N GLU A 132 -12.77 11.84 -16.54
CA GLU A 132 -12.98 12.26 -17.93
C GLU A 132 -13.23 11.10 -18.90
N GLY A 133 -13.19 9.85 -18.40
CA GLY A 133 -13.33 8.64 -19.23
C GLY A 133 -12.14 8.40 -20.16
N GLN A 134 -10.98 8.96 -19.84
CA GLN A 134 -9.74 8.75 -20.58
C GLN A 134 -8.95 7.56 -20.01
N PRO A 135 -8.26 6.79 -20.86
CA PRO A 135 -7.40 5.70 -20.38
C PRO A 135 -6.22 6.25 -19.60
N ALA A 136 -6.03 5.76 -18.37
CA ALA A 136 -4.96 6.17 -17.45
C ALA A 136 -3.91 5.05 -17.32
N ASP A 137 -3.19 4.74 -18.39
CA ASP A 137 -2.05 3.85 -18.40
C ASP A 137 -0.73 4.60 -18.15
N VAL A 138 0.37 3.85 -18.06
CA VAL A 138 1.71 4.41 -17.80
C VAL A 138 2.10 5.49 -18.81
N VAL A 139 1.77 5.30 -20.09
CA VAL A 139 2.18 6.19 -21.18
C VAL A 139 1.34 7.47 -21.18
N THR A 140 0.02 7.31 -21.04
CA THR A 140 -0.94 8.43 -21.05
C THR A 140 -0.79 9.31 -19.82
N VAL A 141 -0.64 8.71 -18.62
CA VAL A 141 -0.37 9.43 -17.37
C VAL A 141 0.96 10.16 -17.43
N TYR A 142 2.03 9.50 -17.94
CA TYR A 142 3.32 10.17 -18.12
C TYR A 142 3.22 11.36 -19.06
N GLY A 143 2.56 11.20 -20.23
CA GLY A 143 2.36 12.27 -21.19
C GLY A 143 1.62 13.48 -20.61
N ALA A 144 0.57 13.22 -19.82
CA ALA A 144 -0.19 14.26 -19.14
C ALA A 144 0.65 15.00 -18.08
N LEU A 145 1.40 14.27 -17.26
CA LEU A 145 2.32 14.85 -16.27
C LEU A 145 3.46 15.63 -16.92
N GLN A 146 3.94 15.18 -18.08
CA GLN A 146 4.97 15.88 -18.84
C GLN A 146 4.44 17.21 -19.41
N ALA A 147 3.22 17.24 -19.92
CA ALA A 147 2.58 18.46 -20.40
C ALA A 147 2.40 19.50 -19.29
N GLU A 148 2.22 19.05 -18.03
CA GLU A 148 2.14 19.92 -16.85
C GLU A 148 3.53 20.28 -16.24
N GLY A 149 4.62 19.74 -16.78
CA GLY A 149 5.97 19.96 -16.26
C GLY A 149 6.27 19.20 -14.96
N LYS A 150 5.40 18.27 -14.54
CA LYS A 150 5.50 17.50 -13.28
C LYS A 150 6.19 16.14 -13.44
N ALA A 151 6.54 15.72 -14.65
CA ALA A 151 7.07 14.39 -14.94
C ALA A 151 8.32 14.03 -14.11
N GLN A 152 9.21 15.00 -13.86
CA GLN A 152 10.42 14.76 -13.07
C GLN A 152 10.13 14.63 -11.57
N GLU A 153 9.12 15.32 -11.06
CA GLU A 153 8.72 15.25 -9.65
C GLU A 153 8.20 13.85 -9.28
N VAL A 154 7.60 13.14 -10.24
CA VAL A 154 7.06 11.79 -10.03
C VAL A 154 8.06 10.67 -10.35
N GLY A 155 9.34 11.01 -10.61
CA GLY A 155 10.37 10.01 -10.93
C GLY A 155 10.38 9.54 -12.39
N GLY A 156 9.67 10.25 -13.28
CA GLY A 156 9.67 9.99 -14.72
C GLY A 156 8.96 8.71 -15.14
N LEU A 157 9.07 8.38 -16.42
CA LEU A 157 8.46 7.18 -17.01
C LEU A 157 8.96 5.89 -16.36
N GLN A 158 10.22 5.85 -15.94
CA GLN A 158 10.82 4.67 -15.31
C GLN A 158 10.10 4.31 -14.00
N TYR A 159 9.76 5.32 -13.19
CA TYR A 159 9.08 5.09 -11.93
C TYR A 159 7.64 4.59 -12.16
N LEU A 160 6.89 5.21 -13.07
CA LEU A 160 5.53 4.76 -13.44
C LEU A 160 5.54 3.30 -13.96
N ASN A 161 6.52 2.94 -14.79
CA ASN A 161 6.71 1.56 -15.22
C ASN A 161 6.99 0.62 -14.04
N SER A 162 7.81 1.06 -13.06
CA SER A 162 8.11 0.23 -11.88
C SER A 162 6.88 0.00 -11.00
N LEU A 163 5.97 0.98 -10.89
CA LEU A 163 4.70 0.82 -10.18
C LEU A 163 3.82 -0.24 -10.85
N ALA A 164 3.64 -0.15 -12.18
CA ALA A 164 2.82 -1.09 -12.91
C ALA A 164 3.41 -2.52 -12.88
N THR A 165 4.73 -2.68 -13.10
CA THR A 165 5.39 -4.00 -13.11
C THR A 165 5.56 -4.59 -11.71
N GLY A 166 5.66 -3.77 -10.68
CA GLY A 166 5.75 -4.19 -9.28
C GLY A 166 4.43 -4.66 -8.68
N THR A 167 3.31 -4.42 -9.35
CA THR A 167 1.97 -4.80 -8.88
C THR A 167 1.48 -6.03 -9.64
N PRO A 168 1.35 -7.21 -8.99
CA PRO A 168 0.96 -8.44 -9.68
C PRO A 168 -0.48 -8.41 -10.22
N SER A 169 -1.39 -7.69 -9.53
CA SER A 169 -2.82 -7.66 -9.86
C SER A 169 -3.53 -6.53 -9.11
N ALA A 170 -4.56 -5.95 -9.72
CA ALA A 170 -5.48 -5.01 -9.09
C ALA A 170 -6.54 -5.69 -8.17
N ALA A 171 -6.55 -7.02 -8.07
CA ALA A 171 -7.60 -7.77 -7.36
C ALA A 171 -7.79 -7.35 -5.88
N ASN A 172 -6.73 -6.93 -5.20
CA ASN A 172 -6.78 -6.53 -3.79
C ASN A 172 -6.71 -5.01 -3.59
N ILE A 173 -6.97 -4.23 -4.65
CA ILE A 173 -6.75 -2.78 -4.64
C ILE A 173 -7.55 -2.08 -3.55
N ARG A 174 -8.80 -2.50 -3.31
CA ARG A 174 -9.64 -1.97 -2.24
C ARG A 174 -8.99 -2.14 -0.86
N ARG A 175 -8.41 -3.33 -0.59
CA ARG A 175 -7.73 -3.57 0.69
C ARG A 175 -6.49 -2.70 0.88
N TYR A 176 -5.72 -2.49 -0.20
CA TYR A 176 -4.57 -1.57 -0.15
C TYR A 176 -5.00 -0.12 0.07
N SER A 177 -6.11 0.29 -0.55
CA SER A 177 -6.70 1.61 -0.34
C SER A 177 -7.12 1.83 1.12
N GLU A 178 -7.78 0.84 1.75
CA GLU A 178 -8.13 0.89 3.17
C GLU A 178 -6.89 1.08 4.05
N ILE A 179 -5.77 0.38 3.76
CA ILE A 179 -4.52 0.54 4.51
C ILE A 179 -3.97 1.96 4.34
N VAL A 180 -3.99 2.52 3.11
CA VAL A 180 -3.56 3.91 2.85
C VAL A 180 -4.42 4.89 3.65
N ARG A 181 -5.74 4.69 3.65
CA ARG A 181 -6.70 5.51 4.42
C ARG A 181 -6.43 5.45 5.92
N ASP A 182 -6.26 4.27 6.48
CA ASP A 182 -5.96 4.09 7.90
C ASP A 182 -4.67 4.83 8.31
N ARG A 183 -3.62 4.75 7.46
CA ARG A 183 -2.37 5.47 7.71
C ARG A 183 -2.54 6.98 7.61
N SER A 184 -3.39 7.45 6.71
CA SER A 184 -3.74 8.87 6.58
C SER A 184 -4.44 9.38 7.85
N ILE A 185 -5.45 8.66 8.34
CA ILE A 185 -6.17 9.01 9.58
C ILE A 185 -5.21 9.07 10.76
N LEU A 186 -4.30 8.10 10.89
CA LEU A 186 -3.30 8.11 11.95
C LEU A 186 -2.36 9.33 11.86
N ARG A 187 -1.96 9.75 10.65
CA ARG A 187 -1.18 10.98 10.46
C ARG A 187 -1.94 12.22 10.90
N GLN A 188 -3.22 12.30 10.55
CA GLN A 188 -4.09 13.41 10.94
C GLN A 188 -4.23 13.48 12.47
N LEU A 189 -4.40 12.34 13.14
CA LEU A 189 -4.45 12.26 14.60
C LEU A 189 -3.13 12.71 15.25
N VAL A 190 -1.99 12.32 14.72
CA VAL A 190 -0.69 12.77 15.19
C VAL A 190 -0.58 14.30 15.06
N THR A 191 -0.90 14.83 13.88
CA THR A 191 -0.86 16.28 13.63
C THR A 191 -1.79 17.05 14.56
N ALA A 192 -3.01 16.56 14.78
CA ALA A 192 -3.97 17.17 15.71
C ALA A 192 -3.43 17.16 17.15
N GLY A 193 -2.86 16.02 17.58
CA GLY A 193 -2.25 15.91 18.90
C GLY A 193 -1.06 16.85 19.10
N ASP A 194 -0.20 16.98 18.11
CA ASP A 194 0.94 17.91 18.14
C ASP A 194 0.46 19.37 18.16
N THR A 195 -0.58 19.69 17.41
CA THR A 195 -1.19 21.03 17.41
C THR A 195 -1.76 21.37 18.79
N ILE A 196 -2.55 20.45 19.37
CA ILE A 196 -3.11 20.62 20.73
C ILE A 196 -2.00 20.81 21.76
N SER A 197 -0.97 19.95 21.72
CA SER A 197 0.18 20.03 22.65
C SER A 197 0.94 21.35 22.50
N THR A 198 1.24 21.76 21.27
CA THR A 198 1.97 23.00 20.99
C THR A 198 1.17 24.22 21.44
N THR A 199 -0.13 24.23 21.16
CA THR A 199 -1.01 25.34 21.55
C THR A 199 -1.13 25.43 23.07
N ALA A 200 -1.24 24.30 23.77
CA ALA A 200 -1.31 24.28 25.23
C ALA A 200 -0.02 24.72 25.93
N LEU A 201 1.15 24.50 25.29
CA LEU A 201 2.47 24.89 25.82
C LEU A 201 2.87 26.32 25.44
N ALA A 202 2.21 26.94 24.44
CA ALA A 202 2.51 28.31 24.08
C ALA A 202 2.08 29.27 25.19
N PRO A 203 2.88 30.30 25.57
CA PRO A 203 2.49 31.31 26.54
C PRO A 203 1.37 32.16 25.96
N GLN A 204 0.13 31.83 26.29
CA GLN A 204 -1.05 32.35 25.61
C GLN A 204 -1.70 33.49 26.34
N THR A 205 -2.03 34.52 25.55
CA THR A 205 -3.03 35.54 25.87
C THR A 205 -4.47 35.06 25.56
N GLU A 206 -4.63 33.85 25.01
CA GLU A 206 -5.92 33.31 24.56
C GLU A 206 -6.66 32.59 25.69
N ASN A 207 -7.99 32.73 25.65
CA ASN A 207 -8.86 32.22 26.69
C ASN A 207 -8.90 30.69 26.65
N ILE A 208 -8.72 30.00 27.79
CA ILE A 208 -8.73 28.53 27.93
C ILE A 208 -9.97 27.89 27.27
N SER A 209 -11.11 28.61 27.25
CA SER A 209 -12.34 28.16 26.57
C SER A 209 -12.18 27.99 25.07
N GLN A 210 -11.41 28.84 24.38
CA GLN A 210 -11.15 28.75 22.95
C GLN A 210 -10.24 27.57 22.63
N LEU A 211 -9.28 27.28 23.52
CA LEU A 211 -8.42 26.11 23.41
C LEU A 211 -9.19 24.79 23.52
N LEU A 212 -10.16 24.72 24.43
CA LEU A 212 -11.04 23.55 24.58
C LEU A 212 -11.93 23.33 23.35
N ASP A 213 -12.47 24.44 22.79
CA ASP A 213 -13.30 24.38 21.59
C ASP A 213 -12.50 23.89 20.36
N GLN A 214 -11.24 24.32 20.20
CA GLN A 214 -10.36 23.85 19.12
C GLN A 214 -9.99 22.36 19.27
N ALA A 215 -9.82 21.87 20.50
CA ALA A 215 -9.50 20.47 20.75
C ALA A 215 -10.68 19.51 20.50
N GLN A 216 -11.90 20.04 20.41
CA GLN A 216 -13.15 19.28 20.20
C GLN A 216 -13.61 19.26 18.72
N GLN A 217 -12.96 20.06 17.85
CA GLN A 217 -13.22 20.09 16.40
C GLN A 217 -12.37 19.05 15.64
#